data_ec2e6dea2b7a15123c0137b1a71cd844
#
_entry.id   ec2e6dea2b7a15123c0137b1a71cd844
#
_cell.length_a   1.000
_cell.length_b   1.000
_cell.length_c   1.000
_cell.angle_alpha   90.00
_cell.angle_beta   90.00
_cell.angle_gamma   90.00
#
_symmetry.space_group_name_H-M   'P 1'
#
loop_
_entity.id
_entity.type
_entity.pdbx_description
1 polymer ?
#
loop_
_entity_poly.entity_id
_entity_poly.type
_entity_poly.pdbx_seq_one_letter_code
_entity_poly.pdbx_strand_id
1 'polypeptide(L)'
;MRSVLPRLTTLGGLLGIKTAPVLPRLAPLASAFEETMRVTVPHAFDAVAVTARTTREIAATMCPWLPALPGDELALEVDAISVTAWSDEAALPGDAPHPLPLHADDFALLGFDGAAWTYTLELENAADTVNGTLALLEELAVLAGVTEAQRRIAAELHAALERGRPSRLSVRARDGALDPRLGVAWDRVEWGMIQSMLKGFHPAGGGVEKIARLSRTVDADHATVELVLGPVDPPAMRITFDV
;
A
#
# COMPACT_ATOMS: atom_id res chain seq x y z
N MET A 1 -27.62 6.32 3.88
CA MET A 1 -26.25 6.48 3.32
C MET A 1 -25.44 7.37 4.23
N ARG A 2 -24.52 6.84 5.02
CA ARG A 2 -23.55 7.65 5.75
C ARG A 2 -22.46 8.03 4.76
N SER A 3 -22.38 9.30 4.37
CA SER A 3 -21.40 9.80 3.42
C SER A 3 -19.97 9.54 3.92
N VAL A 4 -19.13 8.92 3.10
CA VAL A 4 -17.71 8.65 3.37
C VAL A 4 -16.92 9.94 3.63
N LEU A 5 -17.29 11.02 2.94
CA LEU A 5 -16.60 12.30 3.07
C LEU A 5 -16.57 12.86 4.51
N PRO A 6 -17.67 12.83 5.31
CA PRO A 6 -17.62 13.21 6.72
C PRO A 6 -16.70 12.31 7.55
N ARG A 7 -16.66 10.99 7.27
CA ARG A 7 -15.76 10.07 7.99
C ARG A 7 -14.30 10.44 7.74
N LEU A 8 -13.92 10.69 6.48
CA LEU A 8 -12.57 11.09 6.13
C LEU A 8 -12.18 12.43 6.76
N THR A 9 -13.10 13.40 6.80
CA THR A 9 -12.88 14.69 7.46
C THR A 9 -12.65 14.51 8.96
N THR A 10 -13.46 13.67 9.60
CA THR A 10 -13.32 13.34 11.04
C THR A 10 -11.97 12.66 11.30
N LEU A 11 -11.60 11.70 10.47
CA LEU A 11 -10.32 11.01 10.55
C LEU A 11 -9.14 11.99 10.38
N GLY A 12 -9.23 12.89 9.40
CA GLY A 12 -8.23 13.93 9.17
C GLY A 12 -8.04 14.82 10.39
N GLY A 13 -9.14 15.24 11.01
CA GLY A 13 -9.11 16.01 12.27
C GLY A 13 -8.47 15.24 13.41
N LEU A 14 -8.80 13.96 13.57
CA LEU A 14 -8.24 13.06 14.58
C LEU A 14 -6.71 12.90 14.45
N LEU A 15 -6.24 12.71 13.23
CA LEU A 15 -4.83 12.45 12.92
C LEU A 15 -4.01 13.73 12.69
N GLY A 16 -4.68 14.88 12.58
CA GLY A 16 -4.05 16.15 12.20
C GLY A 16 -3.58 16.16 10.75
N ILE A 17 -4.24 15.39 9.88
CA ILE A 17 -3.93 15.29 8.44
C ILE A 17 -4.83 16.20 7.64
N LYS A 18 -4.27 16.89 6.64
CA LYS A 18 -5.05 17.72 5.73
C LYS A 18 -5.75 16.82 4.69
N THR A 19 -7.06 16.62 4.85
CA THR A 19 -7.88 15.85 3.91
C THR A 19 -8.46 16.71 2.78
N ALA A 20 -8.46 18.02 2.94
CA ALA A 20 -9.02 18.96 1.97
C ALA A 20 -8.52 18.78 0.52
N PRO A 21 -7.25 18.44 0.25
CA PRO A 21 -6.80 18.22 -1.12
C PRO A 21 -7.33 16.94 -1.77
N VAL A 22 -7.68 15.92 -0.96
CA VAL A 22 -8.16 14.61 -1.43
C VAL A 22 -9.67 14.63 -1.67
N LEU A 23 -10.43 15.34 -0.83
CA LEU A 23 -11.89 15.34 -0.87
C LEU A 23 -12.50 15.65 -2.24
N PRO A 24 -12.07 16.69 -2.98
CA PRO A 24 -12.63 16.98 -4.31
C PRO A 24 -12.37 15.86 -5.32
N ARG A 25 -11.25 15.16 -5.17
CA ARG A 25 -10.86 14.08 -6.06
C ARG A 25 -11.67 12.81 -5.82
N LEU A 26 -12.21 12.64 -4.61
CA LEU A 26 -13.09 11.52 -4.26
C LEU A 26 -14.55 11.76 -4.67
N ALA A 27 -14.92 12.98 -5.02
CA ALA A 27 -16.30 13.31 -5.37
C ALA A 27 -16.89 12.43 -6.50
N PRO A 28 -16.18 12.11 -7.58
CA PRO A 28 -16.66 11.19 -8.62
C PRO A 28 -16.90 9.77 -8.11
N LEU A 29 -16.21 9.36 -7.05
CA LEU A 29 -16.30 8.03 -6.45
C LEU A 29 -17.32 7.96 -5.30
N ALA A 30 -18.00 9.05 -4.99
CA ALA A 30 -18.88 9.12 -3.81
C ALA A 30 -20.00 8.06 -3.82
N SER A 31 -20.44 7.62 -5.00
CA SER A 31 -21.43 6.55 -5.17
C SER A 31 -20.83 5.15 -5.06
N ALA A 32 -19.53 5.00 -5.23
CA ALA A 32 -18.82 3.72 -5.14
C ALA A 32 -18.46 3.33 -3.69
N PHE A 33 -18.51 4.30 -2.76
CA PHE A 33 -18.25 4.06 -1.34
C PHE A 33 -19.53 3.65 -0.61
N GLU A 34 -19.93 2.39 -0.68
CA GLU A 34 -21.20 1.98 -0.07
C GLU A 34 -21.09 1.67 1.43
N GLU A 35 -20.08 0.93 1.90
CA GLU A 35 -20.02 0.51 3.30
C GLU A 35 -18.65 0.71 3.96
N THR A 36 -17.56 0.37 3.30
CA THR A 36 -16.21 0.46 3.85
C THR A 36 -15.30 1.27 2.95
N MET A 37 -14.43 2.03 3.57
CA MET A 37 -13.40 2.80 2.91
C MET A 37 -12.04 2.37 3.44
N ARG A 38 -11.15 1.99 2.55
CA ARG A 38 -9.77 1.69 2.93
C ARG A 38 -8.94 2.96 2.91
N VAL A 39 -8.29 3.25 4.01
CA VAL A 39 -7.47 4.46 4.19
C VAL A 39 -6.03 4.06 4.40
N THR A 40 -5.12 4.72 3.70
CA THR A 40 -3.68 4.56 3.86
C THR A 40 -3.07 5.87 4.34
N VAL A 41 -2.28 5.81 5.40
CA VAL A 41 -1.53 6.94 5.94
C VAL A 41 -0.05 6.59 6.03
N PRO A 42 0.87 7.51 5.65
CA PRO A 42 2.29 7.33 5.89
C PRO A 42 2.59 7.51 7.40
N HIS A 43 3.71 6.98 7.85
CA HIS A 43 4.13 7.09 9.25
C HIS A 43 4.34 8.54 9.73
N ALA A 44 4.62 9.47 8.81
CA ALA A 44 4.72 10.89 9.09
C ALA A 44 3.34 11.54 9.38
N PHE A 45 2.24 10.88 9.02
CA PHE A 45 0.87 11.40 9.16
C PHE A 45 0.68 12.78 8.53
N ASP A 46 1.29 13.01 7.39
CA ASP A 46 1.24 14.27 6.63
C ASP A 46 0.34 14.19 5.39
N ALA A 47 -0.02 12.99 4.98
CA ALA A 47 -0.85 12.71 3.82
C ALA A 47 -1.88 11.61 4.13
N VAL A 48 -2.84 11.45 3.24
CA VAL A 48 -3.81 10.36 3.25
C VAL A 48 -4.09 9.93 1.81
N ALA A 49 -4.17 8.63 1.59
CA ALA A 49 -4.74 8.05 0.38
C ALA A 49 -6.00 7.25 0.76
N VAL A 50 -6.94 7.19 -0.16
CA VAL A 50 -8.21 6.46 0.01
C VAL A 50 -8.34 5.49 -1.15
N THR A 51 -8.57 4.23 -0.82
CA THR A 51 -8.82 3.18 -1.81
C THR A 51 -10.29 2.80 -1.82
N ALA A 52 -10.88 2.79 -3.02
CA ALA A 52 -12.24 2.37 -3.26
C ALA A 52 -12.31 1.37 -4.42
N ARG A 53 -13.14 0.35 -4.30
CA ARG A 53 -13.52 -0.49 -5.43
C ARG A 53 -14.55 0.23 -6.28
N THR A 54 -14.40 0.15 -7.59
CA THR A 54 -15.29 0.81 -8.54
C THR A 54 -15.32 0.06 -9.88
N THR A 55 -16.34 0.34 -10.68
CA THR A 55 -16.40 -0.18 -12.04
C THR A 55 -15.41 0.55 -12.95
N ARG A 56 -15.01 -0.11 -14.02
CA ARG A 56 -14.14 0.49 -15.06
C ARG A 56 -14.73 1.78 -15.63
N GLU A 57 -16.05 1.87 -15.77
CA GLU A 57 -16.72 3.06 -16.30
C GLU A 57 -16.49 4.30 -15.43
N ILE A 58 -16.64 4.15 -14.12
CA ILE A 58 -16.37 5.23 -13.16
C ILE A 58 -14.87 5.55 -13.13
N ALA A 59 -14.02 4.51 -13.09
CA ALA A 59 -12.56 4.68 -13.09
C ALA A 59 -12.07 5.45 -14.32
N ALA A 60 -12.66 5.22 -15.50
CA ALA A 60 -12.29 5.89 -16.74
C ALA A 60 -12.51 7.42 -16.70
N THR A 61 -13.41 7.90 -15.87
CA THR A 61 -13.61 9.36 -15.69
C THR A 61 -12.43 10.03 -14.97
N MET A 62 -11.68 9.28 -14.19
CA MET A 62 -10.55 9.78 -13.39
C MET A 62 -9.19 9.42 -13.98
N CYS A 63 -9.13 8.35 -14.77
CA CYS A 63 -7.90 7.74 -15.26
C CYS A 63 -7.94 7.61 -16.80
N PRO A 64 -7.52 8.61 -17.56
CA PRO A 64 -7.52 8.55 -19.04
C PRO A 64 -6.57 7.47 -19.59
N TRP A 65 -5.64 7.00 -18.79
CA TRP A 65 -4.70 5.92 -19.08
C TRP A 65 -5.23 4.53 -18.70
N LEU A 66 -6.45 4.43 -18.20
CA LEU A 66 -7.07 3.19 -17.72
C LEU A 66 -7.07 2.02 -18.74
N PRO A 67 -7.15 2.25 -20.07
CA PRO A 67 -7.10 1.14 -21.03
C PRO A 67 -5.89 0.21 -20.90
N ALA A 68 -4.82 0.67 -20.23
CA ALA A 68 -3.64 -0.14 -19.98
C ALA A 68 -3.85 -1.28 -18.96
N LEU A 69 -4.89 -1.19 -18.09
CA LEU A 69 -5.16 -2.20 -17.06
C LEU A 69 -6.23 -3.19 -17.49
N PRO A 70 -6.11 -4.50 -17.16
CA PRO A 70 -7.18 -5.49 -17.34
C PRO A 70 -8.29 -5.31 -16.30
N GLY A 71 -9.42 -6.01 -16.51
CA GLY A 71 -10.51 -6.13 -15.54
C GLY A 71 -11.63 -5.12 -15.68
N ASP A 72 -12.82 -5.52 -15.26
CA ASP A 72 -14.02 -4.71 -15.23
C ASP A 72 -14.25 -4.03 -13.87
N GLU A 73 -13.76 -4.64 -12.81
CA GLU A 73 -13.71 -4.07 -11.46
C GLU A 73 -12.29 -3.68 -11.12
N LEU A 74 -12.12 -2.48 -10.58
CA LEU A 74 -10.84 -1.91 -10.23
C LEU A 74 -10.89 -1.32 -8.83
N ALA A 75 -9.75 -1.30 -8.15
CA ALA A 75 -9.59 -0.50 -6.96
C ALA A 75 -8.81 0.78 -7.28
N LEU A 76 -9.36 1.95 -6.95
CA LEU A 76 -8.69 3.22 -7.13
C LEU A 76 -8.14 3.70 -5.80
N GLU A 77 -6.83 3.87 -5.71
CA GLU A 77 -6.15 4.56 -4.62
C GLU A 77 -5.95 6.03 -5.02
N VAL A 78 -6.59 6.93 -4.29
CA VAL A 78 -6.60 8.37 -4.57
C VAL A 78 -5.93 9.10 -3.43
N ASP A 79 -4.88 9.83 -3.72
CA ASP A 79 -4.25 10.78 -2.80
C ASP A 79 -4.41 12.24 -3.29
N ALA A 80 -3.72 13.17 -2.65
CA ALA A 80 -3.78 14.59 -2.98
C ALA A 80 -3.20 14.92 -4.38
N ILE A 81 -2.35 14.05 -4.94
CA ILE A 81 -1.54 14.32 -6.12
C ILE A 81 -1.86 13.34 -7.24
N SER A 82 -2.01 12.05 -6.92
CA SER A 82 -2.09 10.96 -7.87
C SER A 82 -3.36 10.11 -7.71
N VAL A 83 -3.63 9.32 -8.73
CA VAL A 83 -4.57 8.19 -8.69
C VAL A 83 -3.83 6.97 -9.19
N THR A 84 -3.85 5.90 -8.42
CA THR A 84 -3.36 4.59 -8.85
C THR A 84 -4.55 3.66 -9.01
N ALA A 85 -4.70 3.06 -10.17
CA ALA A 85 -5.70 2.01 -10.38
C ALA A 85 -5.05 0.64 -10.21
N TRP A 86 -5.75 -0.25 -9.55
CA TRP A 86 -5.33 -1.61 -9.23
C TRP A 86 -6.31 -2.60 -9.83
N SER A 87 -5.78 -3.65 -10.44
CA SER A 87 -6.51 -4.81 -10.93
C SER A 87 -6.05 -6.06 -10.21
N ASP A 88 -6.97 -6.92 -9.85
CA ASP A 88 -6.74 -8.28 -9.34
C ASP A 88 -6.77 -9.34 -10.47
N GLU A 89 -6.99 -8.92 -11.70
CA GLU A 89 -6.82 -9.80 -12.84
C GLU A 89 -5.33 -9.92 -13.21
N ALA A 90 -4.80 -11.13 -13.09
CA ALA A 90 -3.38 -11.46 -13.31
C ALA A 90 -2.92 -11.38 -14.78
N ALA A 91 -3.80 -11.05 -15.71
CA ALA A 91 -3.43 -10.91 -17.13
C ALA A 91 -2.60 -9.63 -17.32
N LEU A 92 -1.29 -9.76 -17.38
CA LEU A 92 -0.43 -8.65 -17.81
C LEU A 92 -0.84 -8.21 -19.21
N PRO A 93 -1.09 -6.90 -19.44
CA PRO A 93 -1.22 -6.38 -20.79
C PRO A 93 0.04 -6.76 -21.59
N GLY A 94 -0.12 -7.19 -22.85
CA GLY A 94 1.00 -7.67 -23.68
C GLY A 94 2.17 -6.68 -23.81
N ASP A 95 1.94 -5.41 -23.52
CA ASP A 95 2.91 -4.31 -23.57
C ASP A 95 3.41 -3.89 -22.17
N ALA A 96 2.95 -4.53 -21.08
CA ALA A 96 3.46 -4.20 -19.75
C ALA A 96 4.92 -4.66 -19.66
N PRO A 97 5.87 -3.77 -19.36
CA PRO A 97 7.26 -4.16 -19.19
C PRO A 97 7.35 -5.13 -18.01
N HIS A 98 7.88 -6.31 -18.27
CA HIS A 98 8.04 -7.38 -17.28
C HIS A 98 9.51 -7.44 -16.83
N PRO A 99 9.92 -6.61 -15.85
CA PRO A 99 11.32 -6.49 -15.47
C PRO A 99 11.81 -7.60 -14.52
N LEU A 100 10.89 -8.51 -14.11
CA LEU A 100 11.20 -9.51 -13.11
C LEU A 100 11.33 -10.90 -13.72
N PRO A 101 12.19 -11.77 -13.19
CA PRO A 101 12.30 -13.17 -13.59
C PRO A 101 11.14 -14.04 -13.05
N LEU A 102 9.93 -13.47 -13.02
CA LEU A 102 8.71 -14.06 -12.47
C LEU A 102 7.70 -14.28 -13.59
N HIS A 103 6.85 -15.27 -13.46
CA HIS A 103 5.76 -15.50 -14.39
C HIS A 103 4.60 -14.56 -14.13
N ALA A 104 3.81 -14.24 -15.16
CA ALA A 104 2.63 -13.36 -15.03
C ALA A 104 1.64 -13.87 -13.97
N ASP A 105 1.51 -15.19 -13.83
CA ASP A 105 0.62 -15.86 -12.89
C ASP A 105 1.07 -15.73 -11.41
N ASP A 106 2.29 -15.24 -11.17
CA ASP A 106 2.82 -15.04 -9.81
C ASP A 106 2.31 -13.72 -9.20
N PHE A 107 1.72 -12.82 -10.00
CA PHE A 107 1.26 -11.53 -9.51
C PHE A 107 -0.21 -11.59 -9.09
N ALA A 108 -0.48 -11.13 -7.86
CA ALA A 108 -1.82 -11.04 -7.31
C ALA A 108 -2.53 -9.73 -7.66
N LEU A 109 -1.75 -8.63 -7.75
CA LEU A 109 -2.27 -7.30 -8.04
C LEU A 109 -1.36 -6.58 -9.02
N LEU A 110 -1.99 -5.88 -9.95
CA LEU A 110 -1.32 -5.01 -10.90
C LEU A 110 -1.82 -3.58 -10.71
N GLY A 111 -0.92 -2.65 -10.43
CA GLY A 111 -1.22 -1.23 -10.27
C GLY A 111 -0.62 -0.38 -11.38
N PHE A 112 -1.29 0.71 -11.76
CA PHE A 112 -0.78 1.70 -12.68
C PHE A 112 -1.23 3.11 -12.29
N ASP A 113 -0.30 4.06 -12.27
CA ASP A 113 -0.57 5.47 -11.92
C ASP A 113 -0.51 6.43 -13.12
N GLY A 114 -0.49 5.89 -14.32
CA GLY A 114 -0.33 6.66 -15.57
C GLY A 114 1.12 6.86 -16.00
N ALA A 115 2.10 6.50 -15.16
CA ALA A 115 3.52 6.64 -15.45
C ALA A 115 4.34 5.39 -15.07
N ALA A 116 3.92 4.67 -14.06
CA ALA A 116 4.65 3.50 -13.56
C ALA A 116 3.69 2.36 -13.21
N TRP A 117 4.16 1.16 -13.45
CA TRP A 117 3.51 -0.09 -13.05
C TRP A 117 3.96 -0.49 -11.66
N THR A 118 3.02 -1.03 -10.87
CA THR A 118 3.32 -1.69 -9.58
C THR A 118 2.84 -3.12 -9.65
N TYR A 119 3.76 -4.04 -9.41
CA TYR A 119 3.52 -5.49 -9.41
C TYR A 119 3.53 -5.96 -7.97
N THR A 120 2.45 -6.61 -7.54
CA THR A 120 2.33 -7.12 -6.18
C THR A 120 2.21 -8.64 -6.21
N LEU A 121 3.06 -9.30 -5.43
CA LEU A 121 3.10 -10.73 -5.21
C LEU A 121 2.44 -11.05 -3.87
N GLU A 122 1.54 -12.02 -3.83
CA GLU A 122 1.05 -12.60 -2.58
C GLU A 122 1.94 -13.76 -2.14
N LEU A 123 2.34 -13.73 -0.88
CA LEU A 123 3.27 -14.69 -0.31
C LEU A 123 2.57 -15.80 0.50
N GLU A 124 1.27 -15.72 0.66
CA GLU A 124 0.50 -16.68 1.48
C GLU A 124 0.59 -18.12 0.97
N ASN A 125 0.70 -18.32 -0.32
CA ASN A 125 0.79 -19.63 -0.94
C ASN A 125 2.24 -20.13 -1.09
N ALA A 126 3.24 -19.30 -0.91
CA ALA A 126 4.64 -19.71 -0.83
C ALA A 126 4.98 -20.40 0.50
N ALA A 127 3.97 -20.96 1.18
CA ALA A 127 4.03 -21.49 2.53
C ALA A 127 5.01 -22.65 2.73
N ASP A 128 5.48 -23.27 1.68
CA ASP A 128 6.37 -24.44 1.82
C ASP A 128 7.83 -24.07 2.13
N THR A 129 8.22 -22.79 2.01
CA THR A 129 9.59 -22.42 2.39
C THR A 129 9.70 -21.00 2.93
N VAL A 130 9.80 -20.83 4.24
CA VAL A 130 10.29 -19.60 4.89
C VAL A 130 11.57 -19.11 4.20
N ASN A 131 12.43 -20.03 3.80
CA ASN A 131 13.65 -19.76 3.07
C ASN A 131 13.43 -19.24 1.64
N GLY A 132 12.38 -19.68 0.94
CA GLY A 132 12.05 -19.20 -0.40
C GLY A 132 11.57 -17.74 -0.39
N THR A 133 10.73 -17.36 0.57
CA THR A 133 10.27 -15.97 0.73
C THR A 133 11.42 -15.03 1.06
N LEU A 134 12.31 -15.43 1.96
CA LEU A 134 13.49 -14.63 2.30
C LEU A 134 14.46 -14.51 1.13
N ALA A 135 14.69 -15.59 0.37
CA ALA A 135 15.54 -15.57 -0.80
C ALA A 135 14.98 -14.64 -1.89
N LEU A 136 13.66 -14.69 -2.13
CA LEU A 136 12.98 -13.80 -3.08
C LEU A 136 13.08 -12.35 -2.62
N LEU A 137 12.86 -12.08 -1.33
CA LEU A 137 12.99 -10.74 -0.76
C LEU A 137 14.41 -10.20 -0.91
N GLU A 138 15.43 -11.04 -0.68
CA GLU A 138 16.83 -10.65 -0.87
C GLU A 138 17.15 -10.37 -2.34
N GLU A 139 16.68 -11.21 -3.25
CA GLU A 139 16.88 -11.02 -4.69
C GLU A 139 16.21 -9.72 -5.18
N LEU A 140 14.95 -9.50 -4.82
CA LEU A 140 14.23 -8.27 -5.17
C LEU A 140 14.85 -7.03 -4.51
N ALA A 141 15.34 -7.14 -3.28
CA ALA A 141 16.03 -6.06 -2.59
C ALA A 141 17.34 -5.66 -3.30
N VAL A 142 18.07 -6.65 -3.81
CA VAL A 142 19.28 -6.38 -4.61
C VAL A 142 18.92 -5.71 -5.93
N LEU A 143 17.91 -6.23 -6.64
CA LEU A 143 17.44 -5.65 -7.91
C LEU A 143 16.91 -4.22 -7.74
N ALA A 144 16.23 -3.93 -6.65
CA ALA A 144 15.72 -2.61 -6.31
C ALA A 144 16.77 -1.67 -5.68
N GLY A 145 18.01 -2.12 -5.50
CA GLY A 145 19.07 -1.30 -4.91
C GLY A 145 18.86 -0.95 -3.43
N VAL A 146 18.13 -1.79 -2.69
CA VAL A 146 17.85 -1.60 -1.25
C VAL A 146 19.14 -1.70 -0.46
N THR A 147 19.39 -0.74 0.45
CA THR A 147 20.60 -0.71 1.27
C THR A 147 20.62 -1.84 2.30
N GLU A 148 21.82 -2.24 2.72
CA GLU A 148 22.01 -3.25 3.79
C GLU A 148 21.34 -2.81 5.11
N ALA A 149 21.39 -1.52 5.43
CA ALA A 149 20.73 -0.97 6.61
C ALA A 149 19.21 -1.18 6.55
N GLN A 150 18.59 -0.94 5.42
CA GLN A 150 17.15 -1.14 5.23
C GLN A 150 16.75 -2.61 5.22
N ARG A 151 17.57 -3.49 4.63
CA ARG A 151 17.36 -4.94 4.70
C ARG A 151 17.38 -5.44 6.15
N ARG A 152 18.27 -4.90 6.97
CA ARG A 152 18.32 -5.21 8.42
C ARG A 152 17.04 -4.76 9.13
N ILE A 153 16.53 -3.56 8.84
CA ILE A 153 15.28 -3.06 9.41
C ILE A 153 14.12 -3.98 9.03
N ALA A 154 14.02 -4.39 7.76
CA ALA A 154 12.98 -5.32 7.33
C ALA A 154 13.08 -6.67 8.04
N ALA A 155 14.30 -7.20 8.26
CA ALA A 155 14.54 -8.44 8.98
C ALA A 155 14.20 -8.31 10.48
N GLU A 156 14.52 -7.19 11.11
CA GLU A 156 14.17 -6.92 12.51
C GLU A 156 12.66 -6.81 12.70
N LEU A 157 11.96 -6.15 11.77
CA LEU A 157 10.50 -6.09 11.78
C LEU A 157 9.87 -7.47 11.57
N HIS A 158 10.40 -8.23 10.63
CA HIS A 158 9.96 -9.59 10.39
C HIS A 158 10.11 -10.46 11.66
N ALA A 159 11.21 -10.34 12.37
CA ALA A 159 11.44 -11.06 13.63
C ALA A 159 10.54 -10.58 14.79
N ALA A 160 10.16 -9.31 14.80
CA ALA A 160 9.30 -8.72 15.82
C ALA A 160 7.82 -9.09 15.68
N LEU A 161 7.38 -9.43 14.48
CA LEU A 161 6.00 -9.86 14.22
C LEU A 161 5.87 -11.34 14.58
N GLU A 162 5.08 -11.70 15.59
CA GLU A 162 4.91 -13.08 16.09
C GLU A 162 4.46 -14.09 15.02
N ARG A 163 3.84 -13.65 13.96
CA ARG A 163 3.50 -14.44 12.76
C ARG A 163 4.29 -14.02 11.52
N GLY A 164 5.25 -13.20 11.71
CA GLY A 164 6.42 -12.68 11.03
C GLY A 164 6.57 -12.77 9.52
N ARG A 165 5.64 -13.34 8.79
CA ARG A 165 5.77 -13.44 7.34
C ARG A 165 5.17 -12.22 6.68
N PRO A 166 5.90 -11.54 5.80
CA PRO A 166 5.26 -10.58 4.92
C PRO A 166 4.18 -11.30 4.11
N SER A 167 3.04 -10.66 3.95
CA SER A 167 1.92 -11.17 3.15
C SER A 167 2.09 -10.84 1.68
N ARG A 168 2.76 -9.71 1.39
CA ARG A 168 2.92 -9.21 0.03
C ARG A 168 4.27 -8.54 -0.17
N LEU A 169 4.79 -8.67 -1.39
CA LEU A 169 5.90 -7.91 -1.91
C LEU A 169 5.41 -7.08 -3.09
N SER A 170 5.85 -5.83 -3.19
CA SER A 170 5.54 -4.98 -4.34
C SER A 170 6.80 -4.35 -4.92
N VAL A 171 6.90 -4.38 -6.24
CA VAL A 171 7.95 -3.71 -7.01
C VAL A 171 7.32 -2.76 -8.00
N ARG A 172 8.02 -1.69 -8.29
CA ARG A 172 7.56 -0.67 -9.23
C ARG A 172 8.48 -0.60 -10.43
N ALA A 173 7.92 -0.43 -11.62
CA ALA A 173 8.66 -0.27 -12.86
C ALA A 173 8.15 0.93 -13.65
N ARG A 174 9.07 1.67 -14.25
CA ARG A 174 8.79 2.80 -15.13
C ARG A 174 9.66 2.66 -16.38
N ASP A 175 9.05 2.85 -17.55
CA ASP A 175 9.75 2.82 -18.83
C ASP A 175 10.63 1.57 -19.05
N GLY A 176 10.15 0.42 -18.55
CA GLY A 176 10.86 -0.86 -18.65
C GLY A 176 12.00 -1.05 -17.65
N ALA A 177 12.25 -0.11 -16.75
CA ALA A 177 13.25 -0.20 -15.69
C ALA A 177 12.58 -0.32 -14.32
N LEU A 178 13.20 -1.10 -13.42
CA LEU A 178 12.76 -1.14 -12.02
C LEU A 178 13.01 0.21 -11.34
N ASP A 179 11.97 0.72 -10.68
CA ASP A 179 12.11 1.80 -9.70
C ASP A 179 12.86 1.22 -8.49
N PRO A 180 13.86 1.88 -7.94
CA PRO A 180 14.64 1.37 -6.82
C PRO A 180 13.83 1.42 -5.50
N ARG A 181 12.65 0.81 -5.49
CA ARG A 181 11.76 0.68 -4.35
C ARG A 181 11.16 -0.71 -4.28
N LEU A 182 11.22 -1.28 -3.10
CA LEU A 182 10.61 -2.56 -2.75
C LEU A 182 9.62 -2.34 -1.62
N GLY A 183 8.35 -2.64 -1.85
CA GLY A 183 7.34 -2.68 -0.81
C GLY A 183 7.30 -4.06 -0.16
N VAL A 184 7.29 -4.09 1.16
CA VAL A 184 7.12 -5.30 1.97
C VAL A 184 5.94 -5.07 2.89
N ALA A 185 4.87 -5.84 2.76
CA ALA A 185 3.66 -5.66 3.53
C ALA A 185 3.36 -6.84 4.45
N TRP A 186 2.81 -6.53 5.62
CA TRP A 186 2.27 -7.46 6.61
C TRP A 186 0.80 -7.12 6.83
N ASP A 187 -0.07 -8.09 6.60
CA ASP A 187 -1.49 -7.95 6.86
C ASP A 187 -1.82 -8.32 8.31
N ARG A 188 -2.96 -7.82 8.79
CA ARG A 188 -3.52 -8.14 10.10
C ARG A 188 -2.59 -7.84 11.28
N VAL A 189 -1.87 -6.75 11.20
CA VAL A 189 -0.99 -6.28 12.28
C VAL A 189 -1.84 -5.60 13.35
N GLU A 190 -1.71 -6.01 14.60
CA GLU A 190 -2.42 -5.41 15.72
C GLU A 190 -1.94 -3.98 16.01
N TRP A 191 -2.85 -3.12 16.45
CA TRP A 191 -2.53 -1.72 16.73
C TRP A 191 -1.40 -1.53 17.77
N GLY A 192 -1.33 -2.40 18.78
CA GLY A 192 -0.25 -2.39 19.76
C GLY A 192 1.13 -2.65 19.16
N MET A 193 1.19 -3.54 18.17
CA MET A 193 2.41 -3.83 17.43
C MET A 193 2.82 -2.63 16.57
N ILE A 194 1.86 -2.01 15.86
CA ILE A 194 2.11 -0.80 15.06
C ILE A 194 2.67 0.33 15.91
N GLN A 195 2.14 0.52 17.11
CA GLN A 195 2.67 1.51 18.05
C GLN A 195 4.12 1.21 18.45
N SER A 196 4.45 -0.06 18.67
CA SER A 196 5.82 -0.51 19.01
C SER A 196 6.78 -0.29 17.84
N MET A 197 6.35 -0.60 16.63
CA MET A 197 7.11 -0.35 15.40
C MET A 197 7.41 1.15 15.23
N LEU A 198 6.40 2.00 15.37
CA LEU A 198 6.57 3.45 15.26
C LEU A 198 7.50 4.04 16.30
N LYS A 199 7.54 3.50 17.52
CA LYS A 199 8.52 3.90 18.54
C LYS A 199 9.96 3.63 18.10
N GLY A 200 10.19 2.50 17.43
CA GLY A 200 11.50 2.14 16.87
C GLY A 200 11.91 3.05 15.71
N PHE A 201 10.95 3.38 14.82
CA PHE A 201 11.21 4.18 13.62
C PHE A 201 11.32 5.68 13.87
N HIS A 202 10.45 6.23 14.74
CA HIS A 202 10.36 7.66 15.03
C HIS A 202 10.09 7.92 16.51
N PRO A 203 11.08 7.75 17.39
CA PRO A 203 10.87 7.92 18.83
C PRO A 203 10.43 9.34 19.23
N ALA A 204 10.76 10.35 18.42
CA ALA A 204 10.40 11.75 18.68
C ALA A 204 9.09 12.20 17.99
N GLY A 205 8.45 11.35 17.21
CA GLY A 205 7.25 11.70 16.45
C GLY A 205 5.94 11.42 17.19
N GLY A 206 4.95 12.30 17.09
CA GLY A 206 3.59 12.09 17.64
C GLY A 206 2.79 10.94 16.97
N GLY A 207 3.41 10.12 16.15
CA GLY A 207 2.77 9.02 15.43
C GLY A 207 2.16 7.97 16.35
N VAL A 208 2.84 7.64 17.45
CA VAL A 208 2.36 6.66 18.44
C VAL A 208 1.04 7.11 19.08
N GLU A 209 0.93 8.39 19.44
CA GLU A 209 -0.31 8.94 19.99
C GLU A 209 -1.44 8.99 18.97
N LYS A 210 -1.11 9.30 17.71
CA LYS A 210 -2.07 9.31 16.61
C LYS A 210 -2.62 7.90 16.36
N ILE A 211 -1.79 6.88 16.34
CA ILE A 211 -2.21 5.47 16.24
C ILE A 211 -3.03 5.05 17.46
N ALA A 212 -2.65 5.46 18.67
CA ALA A 212 -3.44 5.17 19.86
C ALA A 212 -4.84 5.82 19.85
N ARG A 213 -4.99 6.98 19.23
CA ARG A 213 -6.31 7.60 18.99
C ARG A 213 -7.08 6.87 17.91
N LEU A 214 -6.40 6.55 16.81
CA LEU A 214 -6.98 5.84 15.67
C LEU A 214 -7.56 4.49 16.09
N SER A 215 -6.82 3.67 16.82
CA SER A 215 -7.24 2.34 17.30
C SER A 215 -8.48 2.34 18.19
N ARG A 216 -8.83 3.50 18.78
CA ARG A 216 -10.05 3.67 19.60
C ARG A 216 -11.25 4.15 18.81
N THR A 217 -11.04 4.64 17.59
CA THR A 217 -12.06 5.32 16.79
C THR A 217 -12.46 4.50 15.58
N VAL A 218 -11.53 3.71 15.06
CA VAL A 218 -11.76 2.83 13.92
C VAL A 218 -12.26 1.48 14.43
N ASP A 219 -13.34 0.99 13.83
CA ASP A 219 -13.92 -0.31 14.15
C ASP A 219 -13.17 -1.42 13.37
N ALA A 220 -11.85 -1.43 13.50
CA ALA A 220 -10.97 -2.42 12.91
C ALA A 220 -9.94 -2.86 13.95
N ASP A 221 -9.84 -4.17 14.16
CA ASP A 221 -8.89 -4.74 15.12
C ASP A 221 -7.44 -4.71 14.61
N HIS A 222 -7.26 -4.65 13.29
CA HIS A 222 -5.99 -4.81 12.62
C HIS A 222 -5.82 -3.80 11.49
N ALA A 223 -4.57 -3.60 11.11
CA ALA A 223 -4.20 -2.84 9.92
C ALA A 223 -3.16 -3.61 9.08
N THR A 224 -2.99 -3.21 7.83
CA THR A 224 -1.86 -3.61 7.01
C THR A 224 -0.74 -2.60 7.22
N VAL A 225 0.47 -3.08 7.44
CA VAL A 225 1.68 -2.26 7.49
C VAL A 225 2.53 -2.59 6.28
N GLU A 226 2.90 -1.59 5.51
CA GLU A 226 3.83 -1.71 4.39
C GLU A 226 5.08 -0.87 4.66
N LEU A 227 6.24 -1.49 4.50
CA LEU A 227 7.54 -0.84 4.46
C LEU A 227 7.94 -0.63 3.01
N VAL A 228 8.26 0.60 2.65
CA VAL A 228 8.81 0.93 1.34
C VAL A 228 10.32 1.14 1.52
N LEU A 229 11.06 0.13 1.11
CA LEU A 229 12.52 0.12 1.09
C LEU A 229 13.04 0.74 -0.21
N GLY A 230 14.16 1.42 -0.16
CA GLY A 230 14.75 2.05 -1.36
C GLY A 230 16.11 2.65 -1.06
N PRO A 231 16.66 3.44 -1.97
CA PRO A 231 17.99 4.06 -1.79
C PRO A 231 17.99 5.23 -0.79
N VAL A 232 16.82 5.64 -0.30
CA VAL A 232 16.67 6.78 0.62
C VAL A 232 16.39 6.27 2.02
N ASP A 233 17.21 6.67 3.00
CA ASP A 233 17.00 6.42 4.43
C ASP A 233 16.33 7.61 5.12
N PRO A 234 15.43 7.39 6.09
CA PRO A 234 14.87 6.10 6.53
C PRO A 234 13.83 5.56 5.54
N PRO A 235 13.52 4.24 5.62
CA PRO A 235 12.45 3.67 4.82
C PRO A 235 11.11 4.30 5.17
N ALA A 236 10.21 4.42 4.20
CA ALA A 236 8.86 4.89 4.45
C ALA A 236 7.99 3.75 4.97
N MET A 237 7.14 4.03 5.96
CA MET A 237 6.12 3.10 6.44
C MET A 237 4.73 3.64 6.06
N ARG A 238 3.88 2.77 5.55
CA ARG A 238 2.47 3.05 5.24
C ARG A 238 1.59 2.16 6.10
N ILE A 239 0.50 2.70 6.61
CA ILE A 239 -0.46 2.00 7.45
C ILE A 239 -1.81 2.08 6.77
N THR A 240 -2.38 0.93 6.42
CA THR A 240 -3.65 0.81 5.70
C THR A 240 -4.67 0.11 6.59
N PHE A 241 -5.88 0.68 6.70
CA PHE A 241 -6.96 0.18 7.53
C PHE A 241 -8.32 0.53 6.92
N ASP A 242 -9.33 -0.23 7.29
CA ASP A 242 -10.70 0.01 6.85
C ASP A 242 -11.44 0.93 7.85
N VAL A 243 -12.32 1.81 7.32
CA VAL A 243 -13.07 2.83 8.09
C VAL A 243 -14.56 2.78 7.78
#